data_7f9694a55145ee9bb31850619b4521ca
#
_entry.id   7f9694a55145ee9bb31850619b4521ca
#
_cell.length_a   1.000
_cell.length_b   1.000
_cell.length_c   1.000
_cell.angle_alpha   90.00
_cell.angle_beta   90.00
_cell.angle_gamma   90.00
#
_symmetry.space_group_name_H-M   'P 1'
#
loop_
_entity.id
_entity.type
_entity.pdbx_description
1 polymer ?
#
loop_
_entity_poly.entity_id
_entity_poly.type
_entity_poly.pdbx_seq_one_letter_code
_entity_poly.pdbx_strand_id
1 'polypeptide(L)'
;MSVKKQPIVTWLVLGAMMILASLFLTVLPKFGITLGPDPVEKLALAQVPAWVDAQIIEVDGISRRGERLEDIRSIVIHYVANPGSSAQANHDWYVNPESEVSSHFLIGLEGEVIQCIPLDEYSSASNHRNKDTISIEVCHPDETGKFNDESYHSLVQLTAWLLEVSGLQPEDVIRHYDITGKDCPRYFVQHEDSWLDFLEDVAAAVEATQ
;
A
#
# COMPACT_ATOMS: atom_id res chain seq x y z
N MET A 1 13.12 62.95 -10.55
CA MET A 1 12.88 61.53 -10.33
C MET A 1 12.10 60.96 -11.51
N SER A 2 12.75 60.18 -12.40
CA SER A 2 12.12 59.60 -13.58
C SER A 2 11.53 58.27 -13.24
N VAL A 3 10.22 58.13 -13.22
CA VAL A 3 9.50 56.84 -13.05
C VAL A 3 9.60 56.10 -14.38
N LYS A 4 10.45 55.05 -14.42
CA LYS A 4 10.55 54.14 -15.57
C LYS A 4 9.21 53.38 -15.64
N LYS A 5 8.40 53.70 -16.69
CA LYS A 5 7.21 52.91 -17.03
C LYS A 5 7.68 51.49 -17.41
N GLN A 6 7.31 50.53 -16.64
CA GLN A 6 7.49 49.12 -17.00
C GLN A 6 6.65 48.83 -18.27
N PRO A 7 7.21 48.17 -19.28
CA PRO A 7 6.50 47.97 -20.55
C PRO A 7 5.31 47.03 -20.36
N ILE A 8 4.16 47.43 -20.91
CA ILE A 8 2.87 46.70 -20.91
C ILE A 8 3.05 45.25 -21.38
N VAL A 9 4.04 45.00 -22.24
CA VAL A 9 4.42 43.68 -22.75
C VAL A 9 4.78 42.68 -21.58
N THR A 10 5.46 43.17 -20.53
CA THR A 10 5.83 42.31 -19.38
C THR A 10 4.61 41.80 -18.63
N TRP A 11 3.57 42.61 -18.46
CA TRP A 11 2.34 42.18 -17.80
C TRP A 11 1.49 41.24 -18.65
N LEU A 12 1.50 41.42 -19.99
CA LEU A 12 0.79 40.52 -20.92
C LEU A 12 1.46 39.12 -20.95
N VAL A 13 2.80 39.07 -20.92
CA VAL A 13 3.54 37.78 -20.87
C VAL A 13 3.29 37.05 -19.56
N LEU A 14 3.35 37.73 -18.40
CA LEU A 14 3.05 37.15 -17.10
C LEU A 14 1.61 36.65 -16.99
N GLY A 15 0.65 37.42 -17.53
CA GLY A 15 -0.76 37.02 -17.57
C GLY A 15 -0.97 35.77 -18.42
N ALA A 16 -0.36 35.71 -19.61
CA ALA A 16 -0.43 34.52 -20.48
C ALA A 16 0.21 33.28 -19.83
N MET A 17 1.33 33.44 -19.15
CA MET A 17 1.98 32.33 -18.43
C MET A 17 1.12 31.81 -17.26
N MET A 18 0.44 32.70 -16.51
CA MET A 18 -0.46 32.28 -15.43
C MET A 18 -1.70 31.58 -15.97
N ILE A 19 -2.28 32.03 -17.09
CA ILE A 19 -3.42 31.37 -17.74
C ILE A 19 -3.01 29.99 -18.26
N LEU A 20 -1.84 29.86 -18.90
CA LEU A 20 -1.32 28.57 -19.33
C LEU A 20 -1.06 27.64 -18.17
N ALA A 21 -0.44 28.10 -17.07
CA ALA A 21 -0.24 27.30 -15.86
C ALA A 21 -1.55 26.85 -15.21
N SER A 22 -2.56 27.75 -15.17
CA SER A 22 -3.90 27.40 -14.69
C SER A 22 -4.58 26.36 -15.58
N LEU A 23 -4.44 26.47 -16.91
CA LEU A 23 -4.96 25.50 -17.86
C LEU A 23 -4.29 24.13 -17.70
N PHE A 24 -2.96 24.10 -17.51
CA PHE A 24 -2.23 22.88 -17.21
C PHE A 24 -2.71 22.21 -15.92
N LEU A 25 -2.86 22.95 -14.84
CA LEU A 25 -3.26 22.42 -13.54
C LEU A 25 -4.73 21.97 -13.46
N THR A 26 -5.62 22.56 -14.25
CA THR A 26 -7.08 22.30 -14.13
C THR A 26 -7.66 21.47 -15.26
N VAL A 27 -7.05 21.47 -16.44
CA VAL A 27 -7.60 20.82 -17.64
C VAL A 27 -6.93 19.48 -17.92
N LEU A 28 -5.60 19.39 -17.78
CA LEU A 28 -4.87 18.15 -18.07
C LEU A 28 -5.31 16.94 -17.20
N PRO A 29 -5.60 17.09 -15.89
CA PRO A 29 -6.10 15.97 -15.09
C PRO A 29 -7.45 15.43 -15.57
N LYS A 30 -8.30 16.29 -16.19
CA LYS A 30 -9.60 15.87 -16.76
C LYS A 30 -9.45 14.96 -17.99
N PHE A 31 -8.28 14.96 -18.61
CA PHE A 31 -7.94 14.10 -19.75
C PHE A 31 -7.03 12.92 -19.33
N GLY A 32 -6.88 12.66 -18.01
CA GLY A 32 -6.02 11.58 -17.50
C GLY A 32 -4.52 11.87 -17.66
N ILE A 33 -4.13 13.13 -17.96
CA ILE A 33 -2.73 13.52 -18.08
C ILE A 33 -2.26 13.99 -16.70
N THR A 34 -1.53 13.16 -15.99
CA THR A 34 -0.86 13.50 -14.73
C THR A 34 0.53 14.05 -15.02
N LEU A 35 0.91 15.18 -14.40
CA LEU A 35 2.22 15.83 -14.53
C LEU A 35 3.26 15.30 -13.51
N GLY A 36 3.01 14.14 -12.93
CA GLY A 36 3.89 13.49 -11.96
C GLY A 36 4.21 12.05 -12.38
N PRO A 37 5.18 11.42 -11.72
CA PRO A 37 5.41 9.99 -11.93
C PRO A 37 4.12 9.23 -11.64
N ASP A 38 3.89 8.17 -12.40
CA ASP A 38 2.83 7.18 -12.19
C ASP A 38 2.88 6.70 -10.72
N PRO A 39 1.74 6.58 -10.01
CA PRO A 39 1.71 6.10 -8.63
C PRO A 39 2.44 4.76 -8.44
N VAL A 40 2.35 3.84 -9.39
CA VAL A 40 3.08 2.56 -9.36
C VAL A 40 4.58 2.77 -9.56
N GLU A 41 5.00 3.75 -10.37
CA GLU A 41 6.42 4.10 -10.51
C GLU A 41 7.01 4.68 -9.20
N LYS A 42 6.22 5.42 -8.43
CA LYS A 42 6.64 5.87 -7.09
C LYS A 42 6.87 4.69 -6.14
N LEU A 43 6.02 3.68 -6.20
CA LEU A 43 6.18 2.45 -5.42
C LEU A 43 7.46 1.70 -5.80
N ALA A 44 7.77 1.59 -7.10
CA ALA A 44 9.01 0.97 -7.58
C ALA A 44 10.28 1.66 -7.07
N LEU A 45 10.20 2.98 -6.80
CA LEU A 45 11.32 3.78 -6.31
C LEU A 45 11.34 3.93 -4.78
N ALA A 46 10.31 3.45 -4.08
CA ALA A 46 10.22 3.56 -2.64
C ALA A 46 11.32 2.74 -1.95
N GLN A 47 12.01 3.37 -1.01
CA GLN A 47 12.99 2.67 -0.18
C GLN A 47 12.28 1.96 0.96
N VAL A 48 12.32 0.64 0.94
CA VAL A 48 11.76 -0.18 2.02
C VAL A 48 12.53 0.09 3.32
N PRO A 49 11.83 0.31 4.44
CA PRO A 49 12.45 0.61 5.72
C PRO A 49 13.42 -0.48 6.17
N ALA A 50 14.49 -0.10 6.90
CA ALA A 50 15.53 -1.04 7.35
C ALA A 50 15.04 -2.11 8.36
N TRP A 51 13.85 -1.92 8.94
CA TRP A 51 13.21 -2.92 9.82
C TRP A 51 12.40 -3.96 9.06
N VAL A 52 12.26 -3.83 7.73
CA VAL A 52 11.66 -4.85 6.86
C VAL A 52 12.76 -5.75 6.31
N ASP A 53 12.61 -7.04 6.47
CA ASP A 53 13.49 -8.05 5.88
C ASP A 53 13.03 -8.36 4.45
N ALA A 54 13.81 -7.96 3.47
CA ALA A 54 13.48 -8.16 2.05
C ALA A 54 13.89 -9.57 1.60
N GLN A 55 12.95 -10.50 1.61
CA GLN A 55 13.09 -11.88 1.12
C GLN A 55 12.23 -12.05 -0.14
N ILE A 56 12.59 -11.34 -1.20
CA ILE A 56 11.83 -11.36 -2.45
C ILE A 56 11.86 -12.74 -3.09
N ILE A 57 10.69 -13.35 -3.30
CA ILE A 57 10.58 -14.66 -3.94
C ILE A 57 10.93 -14.56 -5.42
N GLU A 58 11.49 -15.63 -5.98
CA GLU A 58 11.84 -15.69 -7.40
C GLU A 58 10.58 -15.64 -8.28
N VAL A 59 10.74 -15.15 -9.51
CA VAL A 59 9.65 -15.18 -10.50
C VAL A 59 9.44 -16.62 -10.94
N ASP A 60 8.33 -17.21 -10.53
CA ASP A 60 7.96 -18.61 -10.81
C ASP A 60 6.73 -18.74 -11.73
N GLY A 61 6.05 -17.61 -12.02
CA GLY A 61 4.85 -17.56 -12.84
C GLY A 61 3.55 -17.93 -12.10
N ILE A 62 3.63 -18.30 -10.82
CA ILE A 62 2.49 -18.72 -9.99
C ILE A 62 2.35 -17.79 -8.79
N SER A 63 3.21 -17.95 -7.77
CA SER A 63 3.19 -17.10 -6.57
C SER A 63 3.71 -15.69 -6.86
N ARG A 64 4.77 -15.58 -7.68
CA ARG A 64 5.24 -14.31 -8.23
C ARG A 64 5.32 -14.37 -9.75
N ARG A 65 4.46 -13.63 -10.43
CA ARG A 65 4.41 -13.61 -11.91
C ARG A 65 5.38 -12.61 -12.53
N GLY A 66 5.89 -11.65 -11.74
CA GLY A 66 6.73 -10.56 -12.24
C GLY A 66 5.95 -9.55 -13.08
N GLU A 67 4.63 -9.50 -12.91
CA GLU A 67 3.76 -8.58 -13.63
C GLU A 67 3.55 -7.31 -12.82
N ARG A 68 3.68 -6.15 -13.47
CA ARG A 68 3.52 -4.84 -12.84
C ARG A 68 2.06 -4.58 -12.44
N LEU A 69 1.85 -3.89 -11.31
CA LEU A 69 0.55 -3.33 -10.95
C LEU A 69 0.02 -2.42 -12.07
N GLU A 70 -1.27 -2.49 -12.33
CA GLU A 70 -1.96 -1.60 -13.29
C GLU A 70 -2.25 -0.22 -12.67
N ASP A 71 -2.46 -0.20 -11.35
CA ASP A 71 -2.76 1.00 -10.55
C ASP A 71 -2.45 0.69 -9.08
N ILE A 72 -2.62 1.66 -8.19
CA ILE A 72 -2.65 1.44 -6.75
C ILE A 72 -3.86 2.15 -6.15
N ARG A 73 -4.77 1.40 -5.57
CA ARG A 73 -6.04 1.89 -5.05
C ARG A 73 -6.32 1.51 -3.61
N SER A 74 -5.70 0.46 -3.10
CA SER A 74 -5.95 0.04 -1.73
C SER A 74 -4.78 -0.77 -1.16
N ILE A 75 -4.66 -0.70 0.18
CA ILE A 75 -3.88 -1.65 0.96
C ILE A 75 -4.87 -2.65 1.55
N VAL A 76 -4.63 -3.95 1.35
CA VAL A 76 -5.53 -5.01 1.77
C VAL A 76 -4.94 -5.78 2.94
N ILE A 77 -5.67 -5.81 4.04
CA ILE A 77 -5.29 -6.56 5.24
C ILE A 77 -5.89 -7.96 5.18
N HIS A 78 -5.02 -8.94 5.41
CA HIS A 78 -5.33 -10.37 5.50
C HIS A 78 -4.82 -10.95 6.83
N TYR A 79 -5.17 -12.19 7.09
CA TYR A 79 -4.56 -13.03 8.11
C TYR A 79 -4.20 -14.37 7.48
N VAL A 80 -3.10 -14.98 7.89
CA VAL A 80 -2.57 -16.21 7.26
C VAL A 80 -3.48 -17.43 7.42
N ALA A 81 -4.50 -17.38 8.29
CA ALA A 81 -5.42 -18.47 8.60
C ALA A 81 -4.73 -19.78 9.01
N ASN A 82 -3.52 -19.68 9.56
CA ASN A 82 -2.69 -20.79 10.06
C ASN A 82 -2.16 -20.43 11.45
N PRO A 83 -2.94 -20.68 12.52
CA PRO A 83 -2.64 -20.25 13.87
C PRO A 83 -1.28 -20.71 14.35
N GLY A 84 -0.51 -19.79 14.94
CA GLY A 84 0.80 -20.07 15.51
C GLY A 84 1.93 -20.26 14.48
N SER A 85 1.66 -20.11 13.18
CA SER A 85 2.72 -20.11 12.16
C SER A 85 3.55 -18.83 12.20
N SER A 86 4.85 -18.92 11.88
CA SER A 86 5.75 -17.79 11.76
C SER A 86 5.64 -17.13 10.37
N ALA A 87 6.10 -15.87 10.24
CA ALA A 87 6.24 -15.21 8.95
C ALA A 87 7.14 -16.00 8.00
N GLN A 88 8.26 -16.56 8.50
CA GLN A 88 9.18 -17.36 7.69
C GLN A 88 8.52 -18.63 7.15
N ALA A 89 7.72 -19.34 7.96
CA ALA A 89 7.04 -20.54 7.48
C ALA A 89 6.01 -20.23 6.37
N ASN A 90 5.34 -19.08 6.44
CA ASN A 90 4.41 -18.63 5.40
C ASN A 90 5.17 -18.13 4.15
N HIS A 91 6.34 -17.48 4.31
CA HIS A 91 7.22 -17.15 3.19
C HIS A 91 7.72 -18.42 2.48
N ASP A 92 8.19 -19.41 3.22
CA ASP A 92 8.66 -20.70 2.65
C ASP A 92 7.53 -21.44 1.93
N TRP A 93 6.29 -21.29 2.38
CA TRP A 93 5.12 -21.77 1.65
C TRP A 93 4.95 -21.07 0.31
N TYR A 94 5.11 -19.74 0.23
CA TYR A 94 5.01 -19.00 -1.04
C TYR A 94 6.06 -19.44 -2.06
N VAL A 95 7.25 -19.86 -1.59
CA VAL A 95 8.33 -20.39 -2.46
C VAL A 95 8.04 -21.82 -2.93
N ASN A 96 7.13 -22.54 -2.26
CA ASN A 96 6.77 -23.90 -2.66
C ASN A 96 6.01 -23.88 -4.00
N PRO A 97 6.42 -24.71 -4.99
CA PRO A 97 5.72 -24.81 -6.28
C PRO A 97 4.24 -25.22 -6.19
N GLU A 98 3.82 -25.80 -5.06
CA GLU A 98 2.41 -26.14 -4.81
C GLU A 98 1.58 -24.94 -4.31
N SER A 99 2.25 -23.84 -3.95
CA SER A 99 1.56 -22.61 -3.53
C SER A 99 1.07 -21.85 -4.75
N GLU A 100 -0.17 -21.38 -4.68
CA GLU A 100 -0.77 -20.51 -5.71
C GLU A 100 -1.06 -19.11 -5.14
N VAL A 101 -0.49 -18.81 -3.96
CA VAL A 101 -0.75 -17.56 -3.23
C VAL A 101 0.54 -16.85 -2.88
N SER A 102 0.46 -15.55 -2.73
CA SER A 102 1.52 -14.69 -2.20
C SER A 102 0.94 -13.38 -1.68
N SER A 103 1.68 -12.69 -0.82
CA SER A 103 1.39 -11.31 -0.42
C SER A 103 2.64 -10.44 -0.60
N HIS A 104 2.48 -9.13 -0.58
CA HIS A 104 3.63 -8.22 -0.60
C HIS A 104 4.41 -8.32 0.71
N PHE A 105 3.69 -8.41 1.82
CA PHE A 105 4.30 -8.48 3.15
C PHE A 105 3.68 -9.60 3.99
N LEU A 106 4.51 -10.16 4.84
CA LEU A 106 4.15 -11.04 5.94
C LEU A 106 4.58 -10.38 7.25
N ILE A 107 3.71 -10.40 8.25
CA ILE A 107 4.02 -9.94 9.62
C ILE A 107 3.93 -11.14 10.55
N GLY A 108 5.00 -11.38 11.28
CA GLY A 108 5.11 -12.52 12.20
C GLY A 108 4.62 -12.22 13.60
N LEU A 109 4.64 -13.26 14.45
CA LEU A 109 4.14 -13.19 15.83
C LEU A 109 5.02 -12.34 16.76
N GLU A 110 6.29 -12.14 16.41
CA GLU A 110 7.23 -11.28 17.16
C GLU A 110 7.31 -9.87 16.54
N GLY A 111 6.42 -9.56 15.60
CA GLY A 111 6.36 -8.28 14.90
C GLY A 111 7.38 -8.15 13.75
N GLU A 112 8.11 -9.22 13.43
CA GLU A 112 9.00 -9.23 12.27
C GLU A 112 8.21 -9.06 10.96
N VAL A 113 8.78 -8.31 10.02
CA VAL A 113 8.14 -8.02 8.72
C VAL A 113 9.02 -8.52 7.58
N ILE A 114 8.48 -9.40 6.76
CA ILE A 114 9.14 -9.92 5.56
C ILE A 114 8.46 -9.33 4.33
N GLN A 115 9.23 -8.76 3.41
CA GLN A 115 8.75 -8.41 2.08
C GLN A 115 8.98 -9.57 1.12
N CYS A 116 7.91 -10.04 0.48
CA CYS A 116 7.94 -11.20 -0.43
C CYS A 116 7.85 -10.79 -1.90
N ILE A 117 7.12 -9.71 -2.22
CA ILE A 117 6.89 -9.23 -3.60
C ILE A 117 7.33 -7.76 -3.69
N PRO A 118 7.97 -7.32 -4.79
CA PRO A 118 8.22 -5.90 -5.06
C PRO A 118 6.94 -5.07 -5.03
N LEU A 119 7.02 -3.81 -4.58
CA LEU A 119 5.86 -2.95 -4.42
C LEU A 119 5.14 -2.58 -5.73
N ASP A 120 5.83 -2.65 -6.84
CA ASP A 120 5.30 -2.34 -8.17
C ASP A 120 4.79 -3.57 -8.94
N GLU A 121 4.94 -4.76 -8.37
CA GLU A 121 4.38 -6.00 -8.90
C GLU A 121 3.11 -6.39 -8.15
N TYR A 122 2.21 -7.16 -8.75
CA TYR A 122 1.06 -7.66 -8.02
C TYR A 122 1.31 -9.02 -7.37
N SER A 123 0.69 -9.23 -6.22
CA SER A 123 0.69 -10.48 -5.48
C SER A 123 -0.56 -11.31 -5.77
N SER A 124 -0.60 -12.56 -5.32
CA SER A 124 -1.74 -13.47 -5.49
C SER A 124 -2.56 -13.62 -4.19
N ALA A 125 -3.05 -12.50 -3.61
CA ALA A 125 -3.78 -12.46 -2.34
C ALA A 125 -5.22 -11.94 -2.47
N SER A 126 -5.47 -10.96 -3.34
CA SER A 126 -6.67 -10.11 -3.34
C SER A 126 -7.64 -10.41 -4.49
N ASN A 127 -7.59 -11.61 -5.05
CA ASN A 127 -8.46 -12.09 -6.12
C ASN A 127 -8.43 -11.15 -7.35
N HIS A 128 -9.60 -10.62 -7.76
CA HIS A 128 -9.72 -9.73 -8.91
C HIS A 128 -9.08 -8.34 -8.69
N ARG A 129 -8.72 -8.01 -7.43
CA ARG A 129 -8.03 -6.78 -7.04
C ARG A 129 -6.50 -6.93 -6.93
N ASN A 130 -5.94 -8.09 -7.31
CA ASN A 130 -4.48 -8.31 -7.28
C ASN A 130 -3.68 -7.23 -8.03
N LYS A 131 -4.24 -6.66 -9.09
CA LYS A 131 -3.56 -5.72 -10.00
C LYS A 131 -3.56 -4.26 -9.55
N ASP A 132 -4.28 -3.94 -8.48
CA ASP A 132 -4.42 -2.58 -7.98
C ASP A 132 -4.31 -2.45 -6.46
N THR A 133 -3.73 -3.45 -5.79
CA THR A 133 -3.61 -3.48 -4.33
C THR A 133 -2.24 -3.96 -3.85
N ILE A 134 -1.81 -3.41 -2.70
CA ILE A 134 -0.75 -3.99 -1.86
C ILE A 134 -1.42 -4.85 -0.80
N SER A 135 -0.94 -6.07 -0.58
CA SER A 135 -1.48 -7.02 0.38
C SER A 135 -0.53 -7.27 1.55
N ILE A 136 -1.08 -7.33 2.76
CA ILE A 136 -0.36 -7.65 4.00
C ILE A 136 -1.03 -8.86 4.64
N GLU A 137 -0.31 -9.95 4.80
CA GLU A 137 -0.74 -11.14 5.54
C GLU A 137 -0.14 -11.13 6.94
N VAL A 138 -0.98 -11.27 7.95
CA VAL A 138 -0.56 -11.17 9.36
C VAL A 138 -0.74 -12.50 10.07
N CYS A 139 0.33 -12.96 10.73
CA CYS A 139 0.29 -14.14 11.60
C CYS A 139 -0.51 -13.84 12.87
N HIS A 140 -1.12 -14.87 13.42
CA HIS A 140 -1.95 -14.80 14.62
C HIS A 140 -1.75 -16.02 15.51
N PRO A 141 -1.84 -15.89 16.85
CA PRO A 141 -1.46 -16.96 17.75
C PRO A 141 -2.46 -18.12 17.82
N ASP A 142 -3.76 -17.86 17.60
CA ASP A 142 -4.82 -18.82 17.82
C ASP A 142 -5.98 -18.73 16.80
N GLU A 143 -6.97 -19.60 16.96
CA GLU A 143 -8.13 -19.73 16.05
C GLU A 143 -9.04 -18.51 15.98
N THR A 144 -8.93 -17.55 16.92
CA THR A 144 -9.72 -16.32 16.88
C THR A 144 -9.32 -15.42 15.73
N GLY A 145 -8.07 -15.56 15.24
CA GLY A 145 -7.48 -14.70 14.23
C GLY A 145 -7.12 -13.31 14.76
N LYS A 146 -7.15 -13.11 16.10
CA LYS A 146 -6.74 -11.87 16.73
C LYS A 146 -5.21 -11.75 16.66
N PHE A 147 -4.72 -10.61 16.20
CA PHE A 147 -3.29 -10.29 16.22
C PHE A 147 -2.85 -10.01 17.65
N ASN A 148 -1.66 -10.45 18.01
CA ASN A 148 -1.05 -10.05 19.28
C ASN A 148 -0.50 -8.63 19.18
N ASP A 149 -0.02 -8.07 20.29
CA ASP A 149 0.38 -6.67 20.38
C ASP A 149 1.57 -6.36 19.45
N GLU A 150 2.53 -7.28 19.30
CA GLU A 150 3.69 -7.14 18.45
C GLU A 150 3.33 -7.13 16.96
N SER A 151 2.52 -8.08 16.51
CA SER A 151 2.02 -8.13 15.13
C SER A 151 1.14 -6.93 14.80
N TYR A 152 0.29 -6.51 15.73
CA TYR A 152 -0.59 -5.36 15.57
C TYR A 152 0.22 -4.06 15.44
N HIS A 153 1.20 -3.85 16.30
CA HIS A 153 2.08 -2.67 16.23
C HIS A 153 2.79 -2.58 14.88
N SER A 154 3.37 -3.70 14.42
CA SER A 154 4.04 -3.75 13.11
C SER A 154 3.07 -3.54 11.96
N LEU A 155 1.81 -4.03 12.08
CA LEU A 155 0.78 -3.81 11.08
C LEU A 155 0.43 -2.31 10.95
N VAL A 156 0.24 -1.61 12.08
CA VAL A 156 -0.01 -0.16 12.08
C VAL A 156 1.15 0.59 11.44
N GLN A 157 2.39 0.29 11.86
CA GLN A 157 3.59 0.93 11.34
C GLN A 157 3.78 0.71 9.84
N LEU A 158 3.63 -0.53 9.36
CA LEU A 158 3.77 -0.88 7.95
C LEU A 158 2.69 -0.22 7.10
N THR A 159 1.44 -0.24 7.57
CA THR A 159 0.31 0.36 6.86
C THR A 159 0.47 1.87 6.73
N ALA A 160 0.89 2.56 7.80
CA ALA A 160 1.15 4.00 7.76
C ALA A 160 2.26 4.36 6.77
N TRP A 161 3.38 3.60 6.75
CA TRP A 161 4.44 3.79 5.77
C TRP A 161 3.95 3.55 4.34
N LEU A 162 3.16 2.52 4.10
CA LEU A 162 2.60 2.23 2.77
C LEU A 162 1.66 3.34 2.28
N LEU A 163 0.86 3.94 3.17
CA LEU A 163 0.02 5.10 2.83
C LEU A 163 0.87 6.29 2.41
N GLU A 164 1.97 6.56 3.12
CA GLU A 164 2.90 7.64 2.78
C GLU A 164 3.52 7.46 1.38
N VAL A 165 4.06 6.28 1.09
CA VAL A 165 4.77 6.04 -0.19
C VAL A 165 3.83 5.89 -1.37
N SER A 166 2.62 5.37 -1.17
CA SER A 166 1.61 5.22 -2.22
C SER A 166 0.81 6.50 -2.49
N GLY A 167 0.69 7.37 -1.48
CA GLY A 167 -0.19 8.54 -1.50
C GLY A 167 -1.66 8.21 -1.26
N LEU A 168 -1.95 7.00 -0.83
CA LEU A 168 -3.29 6.57 -0.39
C LEU A 168 -3.65 7.19 0.96
N GLN A 169 -4.94 7.12 1.31
CA GLN A 169 -5.48 7.63 2.56
C GLN A 169 -5.92 6.47 3.47
N PRO A 170 -6.13 6.68 4.77
CA PRO A 170 -6.58 5.61 5.69
C PRO A 170 -7.87 4.91 5.21
N GLU A 171 -8.74 5.61 4.48
CA GLU A 171 -9.97 5.07 3.91
C GLU A 171 -9.72 4.07 2.75
N ASP A 172 -8.52 4.09 2.18
CA ASP A 172 -8.10 3.16 1.13
C ASP A 172 -7.54 1.84 1.71
N VAL A 173 -7.42 1.74 3.04
CA VAL A 173 -7.08 0.50 3.73
C VAL A 173 -8.35 -0.33 3.90
N ILE A 174 -8.37 -1.54 3.36
CA ILE A 174 -9.54 -2.41 3.34
C ILE A 174 -9.19 -3.82 3.80
N ARG A 175 -10.21 -4.59 4.17
CA ARG A 175 -10.09 -6.02 4.47
C ARG A 175 -10.27 -6.85 3.19
N HIS A 176 -9.73 -8.04 3.13
CA HIS A 176 -10.08 -8.98 2.07
C HIS A 176 -11.60 -9.27 2.03
N TYR A 177 -12.26 -9.22 3.18
CA TYR A 177 -13.71 -9.28 3.31
C TYR A 177 -14.43 -8.27 2.40
N ASP A 178 -13.94 -7.04 2.34
CA ASP A 178 -14.57 -5.96 1.59
C ASP A 178 -14.49 -6.16 0.06
N ILE A 179 -13.60 -7.08 -0.39
CA ILE A 179 -13.46 -7.46 -1.80
C ILE A 179 -14.36 -8.64 -2.16
N THR A 180 -14.44 -9.67 -1.28
CA THR A 180 -14.98 -10.98 -1.64
C THR A 180 -16.06 -11.50 -0.69
N GLY A 181 -16.24 -10.88 0.49
CA GLY A 181 -17.09 -11.41 1.58
C GLY A 181 -16.44 -12.57 2.35
N LYS A 182 -15.17 -12.93 2.06
CA LYS A 182 -14.43 -13.93 2.81
C LYS A 182 -14.17 -13.44 4.25
N ASP A 183 -14.30 -14.31 5.25
CA ASP A 183 -13.99 -14.02 6.67
C ASP A 183 -12.47 -13.80 6.86
N CYS A 184 -11.95 -12.69 6.32
CA CYS A 184 -10.52 -12.36 6.30
C CYS A 184 -10.29 -10.84 6.34
N PRO A 185 -9.50 -10.32 7.30
CA PRO A 185 -8.97 -11.05 8.45
C PRO A 185 -10.10 -11.31 9.47
N ARG A 186 -10.20 -12.54 9.92
CA ARG A 186 -11.33 -13.02 10.72
C ARG A 186 -11.69 -12.12 11.90
N TYR A 187 -10.70 -11.77 12.71
CA TYR A 187 -10.98 -10.99 13.91
C TYR A 187 -11.58 -9.62 13.58
N PHE A 188 -11.04 -8.91 12.61
CA PHE A 188 -11.55 -7.60 12.19
C PHE A 188 -12.91 -7.67 11.47
N VAL A 189 -13.23 -8.80 10.83
CA VAL A 189 -14.56 -9.01 10.24
C VAL A 189 -15.61 -9.24 11.32
N GLN A 190 -15.26 -9.98 12.37
CA GLN A 190 -16.18 -10.33 13.46
C GLN A 190 -16.27 -9.25 14.55
N HIS A 191 -15.33 -8.29 14.57
CA HIS A 191 -15.24 -7.22 15.58
C HIS A 191 -15.01 -5.89 14.85
N GLU A 192 -16.09 -5.30 14.32
CA GLU A 192 -16.05 -4.07 13.54
C GLU A 192 -15.41 -2.90 14.31
N ASP A 193 -15.68 -2.79 15.62
CA ASP A 193 -15.07 -1.76 16.47
C ASP A 193 -13.51 -1.87 16.45
N SER A 194 -12.99 -3.10 16.52
CA SER A 194 -11.53 -3.32 16.45
C SER A 194 -10.94 -2.99 15.07
N TRP A 195 -11.73 -3.12 14.01
CA TRP A 195 -11.32 -2.65 12.68
C TRP A 195 -11.27 -1.14 12.61
N LEU A 196 -12.26 -0.46 13.17
CA LEU A 196 -12.28 1.00 13.22
C LEU A 196 -11.16 1.56 14.10
N ASP A 197 -10.92 0.97 15.27
CA ASP A 197 -9.78 1.32 16.13
C ASP A 197 -8.44 1.19 15.37
N PHE A 198 -8.27 0.13 14.58
CA PHE A 198 -7.08 -0.05 13.74
C PHE A 198 -6.91 1.07 12.71
N LEU A 199 -7.97 1.48 12.04
CA LEU A 199 -7.91 2.59 11.07
C LEU A 199 -7.57 3.93 11.75
N GLU A 200 -8.09 4.17 12.97
CA GLU A 200 -7.75 5.35 13.78
C GLU A 200 -6.27 5.33 14.19
N ASP A 201 -5.74 4.18 14.63
CA ASP A 201 -4.33 4.01 14.99
C ASP A 201 -3.41 4.24 13.79
N VAL A 202 -3.78 3.74 12.59
CA VAL A 202 -3.05 3.99 11.35
C VAL A 202 -3.06 5.48 10.99
N ALA A 203 -4.21 6.14 11.08
CA ALA A 203 -4.33 7.57 10.80
C ALA A 203 -3.44 8.40 11.76
N ALA A 204 -3.47 8.07 13.06
CA ALA A 204 -2.61 8.71 14.06
C ALA A 204 -1.11 8.49 13.79
N ALA A 205 -0.74 7.28 13.32
CA ALA A 205 0.65 6.98 12.97
C ALA A 205 1.12 7.78 11.74
N VAL A 206 0.26 7.98 10.73
CA VAL A 206 0.56 8.85 9.57
C VAL A 206 0.77 10.30 10.00
N GLU A 207 -0.08 10.83 10.90
CA GLU A 207 0.07 12.20 11.41
C GLU A 207 1.38 12.39 12.19
N ALA A 208 1.83 11.37 12.92
CA ALA A 208 3.05 11.44 13.74
C ALA A 208 4.35 11.47 12.90
N THR A 209 4.30 11.12 11.61
CA THR A 209 5.46 11.13 10.70
C THR A 209 5.58 12.40 9.87
N GLN A 210 4.59 13.28 9.89
CA GLN A 210 4.55 14.59 9.19
C GLN A 210 5.11 15.72 10.06
#